data_a443ae3ee5c6967e0699ea657a1937f0
#
_entry.id   a443ae3ee5c6967e0699ea657a1937f0
#
_cell.length_a   1.000
_cell.length_b   1.000
_cell.length_c   1.000
_cell.angle_alpha   90.00
_cell.angle_beta   90.00
_cell.angle_gamma   90.00
#
_symmetry.space_group_name_H-M   'P 1'
#
loop_
_entity.id
_entity.type
_entity.pdbx_description
1 polymer ?
#
loop_
_entity_poly.entity_id
_entity_poly.type
_entity_poly.pdbx_seq_one_letter_code
_entity_poly.pdbx_strand_id
1 'polypeptide(L)'
;MEEQEYIITVFSENKVGLLNQITTVFTSRDVNIESLTTSESALAGIHKFTIVVRTGPERVDKLVRQIEKKIDVLKTFVYTSDEVVQQEIALYKVTRSRSVERLVRQHNVRILEIDDDYIVVEKTGHKAETKELFRLLQPYGVQQFVRSGIVAIIKSRRE
;
A
#
# COMPACT_ATOMS: atom_id res chain seq x y z
N MET A 1 1.18 19.76 16.43
CA MET A 1 0.30 19.52 15.26
C MET A 1 0.12 18.01 15.13
N GLU A 2 -1.11 17.61 14.97
CA GLU A 2 -1.47 16.19 14.95
C GLU A 2 -0.94 15.51 13.68
N GLU A 3 -0.25 14.39 13.84
CA GLU A 3 0.22 13.59 12.73
C GLU A 3 -0.95 12.80 12.14
N GLN A 4 -1.11 12.86 10.82
CA GLN A 4 -2.11 12.07 10.11
C GLN A 4 -1.49 11.32 8.94
N GLU A 5 -2.25 10.38 8.41
CA GLU A 5 -1.85 9.60 7.24
C GLU A 5 -2.06 10.41 5.97
N TYR A 6 -1.02 10.45 5.14
CA TYR A 6 -1.07 11.01 3.79
C TYR A 6 -0.70 9.98 2.75
N ILE A 7 -1.34 10.07 1.61
CA ILE A 7 -1.05 9.27 0.44
C ILE A 7 -0.45 10.20 -0.60
N ILE A 8 0.82 9.97 -0.92
CA ILE A 8 1.57 10.76 -1.89
C ILE A 8 1.66 9.95 -3.18
N THR A 9 1.14 10.52 -4.28
CA THR A 9 1.22 9.93 -5.61
C THR A 9 2.24 10.70 -6.43
N VAL A 10 3.22 10.00 -6.99
CA VAL A 10 4.27 10.58 -7.83
C VAL A 10 4.22 9.95 -9.21
N PHE A 11 4.05 10.78 -10.24
CA PHE A 11 4.20 10.38 -11.63
C PHE A 11 5.57 10.78 -12.14
N SER A 12 6.27 9.85 -12.75
CA SER A 12 7.64 10.05 -13.21
C SER A 12 7.97 9.30 -14.49
N GLU A 13 9.04 9.70 -15.16
CA GLU A 13 9.68 8.85 -16.16
C GLU A 13 10.24 7.58 -15.48
N ASN A 14 10.30 6.48 -16.23
CA ASN A 14 10.91 5.25 -15.74
C ASN A 14 12.42 5.29 -15.96
N LYS A 15 13.15 5.70 -14.92
CA LYS A 15 14.63 5.78 -14.97
C LYS A 15 15.27 5.06 -13.80
N VAL A 16 16.40 4.43 -14.10
CA VAL A 16 17.25 3.81 -13.08
C VAL A 16 17.67 4.82 -12.02
N GLY A 17 17.54 4.45 -10.74
CA GLY A 17 17.95 5.30 -9.63
C GLY A 17 16.89 6.30 -9.14
N LEU A 18 15.78 6.46 -9.85
CA LEU A 18 14.75 7.44 -9.44
C LEU A 18 14.08 7.06 -8.11
N LEU A 19 13.83 5.78 -7.87
CA LEU A 19 13.30 5.31 -6.59
C LEU A 19 14.20 5.74 -5.42
N ASN A 20 15.51 5.58 -5.57
CA ASN A 20 16.47 6.03 -4.57
C ASN A 20 16.44 7.55 -4.36
N GLN A 21 16.33 8.33 -5.44
CA GLN A 21 16.21 9.78 -5.35
C GLN A 21 14.95 10.20 -4.59
N ILE A 22 13.82 9.56 -4.84
CA ILE A 22 12.54 9.86 -4.15
C ILE A 22 12.63 9.47 -2.67
N THR A 23 13.08 8.25 -2.36
CA THR A 23 13.16 7.76 -0.97
C THR A 23 14.17 8.56 -0.13
N THR A 24 15.24 9.06 -0.73
CA THR A 24 16.21 9.94 -0.05
C THR A 24 15.57 11.23 0.45
N VAL A 25 14.55 11.77 -0.23
CA VAL A 25 13.81 12.94 0.23
C VAL A 25 13.14 12.68 1.59
N PHE A 26 12.54 11.49 1.76
CA PHE A 26 11.90 11.10 3.02
C PHE A 26 12.92 10.95 4.14
N THR A 27 14.04 10.30 3.87
CA THR A 27 15.15 10.15 4.82
C THR A 27 15.69 11.50 5.27
N SER A 28 15.90 12.43 4.36
CA SER A 28 16.41 13.77 4.66
C SER A 28 15.47 14.61 5.52
N ARG A 29 14.21 14.25 5.60
CA ARG A 29 13.17 14.92 6.39
C ARG A 29 12.76 14.13 7.64
N ASP A 30 13.43 13.03 7.92
CA ASP A 30 13.10 12.14 9.03
C ASP A 30 11.62 11.70 9.00
N VAL A 31 11.15 11.30 7.80
CA VAL A 31 9.80 10.77 7.59
C VAL A 31 9.90 9.31 7.17
N ASN A 32 9.28 8.45 7.96
CA ASN A 32 9.21 7.03 7.65
C ASN A 32 8.19 6.76 6.54
N ILE A 33 8.55 5.92 5.58
CA ILE A 33 7.63 5.40 4.57
C ILE A 33 6.95 4.15 5.15
N GLU A 34 5.63 4.21 5.33
CA GLU A 34 4.86 3.08 5.84
C GLU A 34 4.52 2.06 4.76
N SER A 35 4.33 2.53 3.53
CA SER A 35 4.00 1.70 2.39
C SER A 35 4.47 2.38 1.10
N LEU A 36 4.99 1.59 0.18
CA LEU A 36 5.44 2.05 -1.14
C LEU A 36 5.05 1.02 -2.18
N THR A 37 4.28 1.46 -3.18
CA THR A 37 4.04 0.68 -4.39
C THR A 37 4.46 1.48 -5.61
N THR A 38 4.99 0.82 -6.61
CA THR A 38 5.35 1.46 -7.87
C THR A 38 5.08 0.52 -9.03
N SER A 39 4.55 1.07 -10.10
CA SER A 39 4.25 0.32 -11.32
C SER A 39 4.18 1.26 -12.52
N GLU A 40 4.20 0.69 -13.71
CA GLU A 40 3.88 1.43 -14.92
C GLU A 40 2.45 1.95 -14.84
N SER A 41 2.25 3.20 -15.27
CA SER A 41 0.92 3.81 -15.36
C SER A 41 0.22 3.45 -16.67
N ALA A 42 -1.00 3.94 -16.88
CA ALA A 42 -1.71 3.80 -18.15
C ALA A 42 -1.00 4.49 -19.33
N LEU A 43 -0.11 5.44 -19.05
CA LEU A 43 0.69 6.11 -20.05
C LEU A 43 2.04 5.40 -20.20
N ALA A 44 2.37 4.94 -21.41
CA ALA A 44 3.61 4.24 -21.70
C ALA A 44 4.84 5.08 -21.30
N GLY A 45 5.78 4.48 -20.60
CA GLY A 45 7.00 5.12 -20.11
C GLY A 45 6.83 5.98 -18.86
N ILE A 46 5.61 6.11 -18.33
CA ILE A 46 5.31 6.85 -17.10
C ILE A 46 5.00 5.88 -15.97
N HIS A 47 5.76 6.00 -14.88
CA HIS A 47 5.56 5.23 -13.66
C HIS A 47 4.78 6.03 -12.62
N LYS A 48 4.00 5.31 -11.82
CA LYS A 48 3.26 5.85 -10.68
C LYS A 48 3.79 5.24 -9.38
N PHE A 49 4.17 6.09 -8.45
CA PHE A 49 4.48 5.71 -7.07
C PHE A 49 3.31 6.07 -6.18
N THR A 50 2.94 5.17 -5.30
CA THR A 50 1.96 5.43 -4.23
C THR A 50 2.66 5.22 -2.90
N ILE A 51 2.85 6.30 -2.15
CA ILE A 51 3.66 6.33 -0.92
C ILE A 51 2.77 6.74 0.24
N VAL A 52 2.71 5.92 1.28
CA VAL A 52 1.96 6.22 2.49
C VAL A 52 2.92 6.64 3.59
N VAL A 53 2.63 7.78 4.20
CA VAL A 53 3.38 8.33 5.33
C VAL A 53 2.44 8.83 6.41
N ARG A 54 2.93 8.87 7.64
CA ARG A 54 2.26 9.51 8.77
C ARG A 54 3.12 10.67 9.25
N THR A 55 2.60 11.88 9.13
CA THR A 55 3.37 13.11 9.45
C THR A 55 2.44 14.32 9.60
N GLY A 56 3.01 15.47 9.94
CA GLY A 56 2.27 16.73 9.99
C GLY A 56 2.13 17.42 8.63
N PRO A 57 1.12 18.30 8.44
CA PRO A 57 0.81 18.94 7.16
C PRO A 57 1.97 19.79 6.60
N GLU A 58 2.70 20.50 7.43
CA GLU A 58 3.84 21.30 6.97
C GLU A 58 4.99 20.44 6.43
N ARG A 59 5.18 19.26 7.03
CA ARG A 59 6.25 18.35 6.64
C ARG A 59 5.93 17.67 5.33
N VAL A 60 4.67 17.27 5.12
CA VAL A 60 4.23 16.69 3.84
C VAL A 60 4.34 17.69 2.69
N ASP A 61 3.99 18.96 2.90
CA ASP A 61 4.16 20.01 1.88
C ASP A 61 5.61 20.18 1.45
N LYS A 62 6.53 20.16 2.41
CA LYS A 62 7.98 20.25 2.14
C LYS A 62 8.48 19.02 1.36
N LEU A 63 7.99 17.81 1.70
CA LEU A 63 8.30 16.59 0.96
C LEU A 63 7.89 16.70 -0.51
N VAL A 64 6.65 17.09 -0.77
CA VAL A 64 6.10 17.22 -2.13
C VAL A 64 6.90 18.20 -2.96
N ARG A 65 7.15 19.39 -2.44
CA ARG A 65 7.95 20.40 -3.14
C ARG A 65 9.35 19.93 -3.48
N GLN A 66 9.95 19.13 -2.61
CA GLN A 66 11.29 18.60 -2.83
C GLN A 66 11.29 17.46 -3.86
N ILE A 67 10.25 16.61 -3.87
CA ILE A 67 10.07 15.56 -4.87
C ILE A 67 9.86 16.20 -6.26
N GLU A 68 9.01 17.19 -6.37
CA GLU A 68 8.71 17.90 -7.65
C GLU A 68 9.92 18.60 -8.27
N LYS A 69 10.96 18.88 -7.48
CA LYS A 69 12.22 19.45 -8.00
C LYS A 69 13.10 18.43 -8.74
N LYS A 70 12.80 17.13 -8.64
CA LYS A 70 13.55 16.10 -9.39
C LYS A 70 13.18 16.19 -10.87
N ILE A 71 14.19 16.16 -11.73
CA ILE A 71 14.01 16.38 -13.19
C ILE A 71 13.07 15.37 -13.81
N ASP A 72 13.16 14.11 -13.37
CA ASP A 72 12.38 12.99 -13.92
C ASP A 72 10.98 12.84 -13.32
N VAL A 73 10.63 13.68 -12.34
CA VAL A 73 9.29 13.73 -11.74
C VAL A 73 8.42 14.68 -12.56
N LEU A 74 7.28 14.17 -13.03
CA LEU A 74 6.32 14.93 -13.84
C LEU A 74 5.31 15.67 -12.97
N LYS A 75 4.75 14.97 -11.98
CA LYS A 75 3.73 15.52 -11.08
C LYS A 75 3.69 14.77 -9.76
N THR A 76 3.38 15.48 -8.68
CA THR A 76 3.17 14.91 -7.36
C THR A 76 1.85 15.43 -6.77
N PHE A 77 1.06 14.53 -6.22
CA PHE A 77 -0.19 14.83 -5.54
C PHE A 77 -0.15 14.32 -4.10
N VAL A 78 -0.88 14.99 -3.22
CA VAL A 78 -1.06 14.57 -1.83
C VAL A 78 -2.54 14.45 -1.53
N TYR A 79 -2.92 13.35 -0.90
CA TYR A 79 -4.29 13.08 -0.50
C TYR A 79 -4.35 12.60 0.94
N THR A 80 -5.48 12.82 1.56
CA THR A 80 -5.88 12.13 2.78
C THR A 80 -6.66 10.85 2.44
N SER A 81 -6.82 9.95 3.38
CA SER A 81 -7.46 8.65 3.14
C SER A 81 -8.91 8.75 2.66
N ASP A 82 -9.63 9.81 3.02
CA ASP A 82 -11.02 10.04 2.61
C ASP A 82 -11.17 10.61 1.19
N GLU A 83 -10.11 11.15 0.60
CA GLU A 83 -10.09 11.69 -0.76
C GLU A 83 -9.88 10.62 -1.84
N VAL A 84 -9.47 9.42 -1.45
CA VAL A 84 -9.11 8.35 -2.39
C VAL A 84 -9.94 7.08 -2.19
N VAL A 85 -10.06 6.29 -3.25
CA VAL A 85 -10.43 4.89 -3.18
C VAL A 85 -9.13 4.10 -3.13
N GLN A 86 -8.94 3.31 -2.07
CA GLN A 86 -7.71 2.57 -1.84
C GLN A 86 -7.98 1.10 -1.55
N GLN A 87 -7.08 0.24 -2.01
CA GLN A 87 -7.11 -1.19 -1.80
C GLN A 87 -5.69 -1.73 -1.64
N GLU A 88 -5.56 -2.81 -0.88
CA GLU A 88 -4.35 -3.63 -0.86
C GLU A 88 -4.72 -5.10 -1.00
N ILE A 89 -3.76 -5.92 -1.39
CA ILE A 89 -3.83 -7.38 -1.36
C ILE A 89 -3.03 -7.88 -0.16
N ALA A 90 -3.60 -8.85 0.56
CA ALA A 90 -2.89 -9.60 1.59
C ALA A 90 -2.96 -11.10 1.32
N LEU A 91 -1.88 -11.80 1.56
CA LEU A 91 -1.78 -13.25 1.45
C LEU A 91 -1.50 -13.85 2.83
N TYR A 92 -2.21 -14.95 3.14
CA TYR A 92 -2.12 -15.66 4.41
C TYR A 92 -1.86 -17.13 4.13
N LYS A 93 -0.79 -17.67 4.68
CA LYS A 93 -0.57 -19.11 4.74
C LYS A 93 -0.90 -19.59 6.15
N VAL A 94 -1.92 -20.43 6.26
CA VAL A 94 -2.50 -20.83 7.55
C VAL A 94 -2.53 -22.34 7.65
N THR A 95 -2.30 -22.88 8.83
CA THR A 95 -2.47 -24.31 9.10
C THR A 95 -3.90 -24.74 8.76
N ARG A 96 -4.02 -25.80 7.99
CA ARG A 96 -5.31 -26.28 7.53
C ARG A 96 -6.11 -26.89 8.69
N SER A 97 -7.37 -26.49 8.83
CA SER A 97 -8.33 -27.06 9.76
C SER A 97 -9.75 -26.77 9.29
N ARG A 98 -10.72 -27.53 9.82
CA ARG A 98 -12.14 -27.28 9.54
C ARG A 98 -12.59 -25.90 10.00
N SER A 99 -12.04 -25.41 11.10
CA SER A 99 -12.33 -24.06 11.61
C SER A 99 -11.83 -22.98 10.68
N VAL A 100 -10.62 -23.12 10.15
CA VAL A 100 -10.05 -22.19 9.14
C VAL A 100 -10.87 -22.21 7.85
N GLU A 101 -11.23 -23.38 7.35
CA GLU A 101 -12.06 -23.47 6.13
C GLU A 101 -13.44 -22.83 6.30
N ARG A 102 -14.05 -22.93 7.47
CA ARG A 102 -15.30 -22.26 7.81
C ARG A 102 -15.13 -20.75 7.85
N LEU A 103 -14.09 -20.26 8.53
CA LEU A 103 -13.78 -18.84 8.64
C LEU A 103 -13.51 -18.20 7.27
N VAL A 104 -12.75 -18.87 6.41
CA VAL A 104 -12.47 -18.45 5.04
C VAL A 104 -13.76 -18.27 4.23
N ARG A 105 -14.70 -19.20 4.34
CA ARG A 105 -16.01 -19.09 3.66
C ARG A 105 -16.85 -17.93 4.17
N GLN A 106 -16.81 -17.65 5.48
CA GLN A 106 -17.60 -16.58 6.11
C GLN A 106 -17.09 -15.17 5.77
N HIS A 107 -15.79 -15.00 5.50
CA HIS A 107 -15.17 -13.70 5.30
C HIS A 107 -14.91 -13.33 3.82
N ASN A 108 -15.53 -14.05 2.90
CA ASN A 108 -15.39 -13.79 1.46
C ASN A 108 -13.92 -13.71 1.01
N VAL A 109 -13.16 -14.72 1.40
CA VAL A 109 -11.72 -14.83 1.15
C VAL A 109 -11.50 -15.79 -0.01
N ARG A 110 -10.62 -15.43 -0.92
CA ARG A 110 -10.26 -16.28 -2.06
C ARG A 110 -9.19 -17.29 -1.65
N ILE A 111 -9.42 -18.56 -1.96
CA ILE A 111 -8.45 -19.61 -1.77
C ILE A 111 -7.55 -19.69 -3.01
N LEU A 112 -6.23 -19.60 -2.79
CA LEU A 112 -5.24 -19.70 -3.87
C LEU A 112 -4.64 -21.09 -3.97
N GLU A 113 -4.42 -21.76 -2.83
CA GLU A 113 -3.82 -23.08 -2.76
C GLU A 113 -4.32 -23.84 -1.54
N ILE A 114 -4.50 -25.14 -1.68
CA ILE A 114 -4.82 -26.07 -0.60
C ILE A 114 -3.82 -27.23 -0.66
N ASP A 115 -3.15 -27.47 0.46
CA ASP A 115 -2.31 -28.63 0.68
C ASP A 115 -2.86 -29.44 1.87
N ASP A 116 -2.26 -30.56 2.17
CA ASP A 116 -2.70 -31.40 3.30
C ASP A 116 -2.54 -30.68 4.66
N ASP A 117 -1.47 -29.88 4.80
CA ASP A 117 -1.09 -29.24 6.06
C ASP A 117 -1.44 -27.75 6.12
N TYR A 118 -1.66 -27.10 5.00
CA TYR A 118 -1.89 -25.65 4.94
C TYR A 118 -2.90 -25.24 3.86
N ILE A 119 -3.36 -24.01 3.99
CA ILE A 119 -4.17 -23.31 3.00
C ILE A 119 -3.58 -21.92 2.79
N VAL A 120 -3.50 -21.49 1.53
CA VAL A 120 -3.13 -20.10 1.18
C VAL A 120 -4.37 -19.37 0.71
N VAL A 121 -4.65 -18.24 1.35
CA VAL A 121 -5.81 -17.41 1.06
C VAL A 121 -5.39 -15.98 0.75
N GLU A 122 -6.23 -15.29 -0.02
CA GLU A 122 -6.06 -13.90 -0.41
C GLU A 122 -7.24 -13.07 0.07
N LYS A 123 -6.95 -11.89 0.59
CA LYS A 123 -7.94 -10.85 0.87
C LYS A 123 -7.52 -9.55 0.21
N THR A 124 -8.41 -8.98 -0.57
CA THR A 124 -8.30 -7.62 -1.10
C THR A 124 -9.23 -6.70 -0.31
N GLY A 125 -8.73 -5.57 0.16
CA GLY A 125 -9.52 -4.64 0.95
C GLY A 125 -8.68 -3.51 1.53
N HIS A 126 -9.28 -2.76 2.44
CA HIS A 126 -8.57 -1.76 3.24
C HIS A 126 -7.61 -2.44 4.23
N LYS A 127 -6.58 -1.70 4.62
CA LYS A 127 -5.61 -2.11 5.65
C LYS A 127 -6.28 -2.63 6.93
N ALA A 128 -7.39 -2.00 7.35
CA ALA A 128 -8.16 -2.43 8.51
C ALA A 128 -8.77 -3.83 8.31
N GLU A 129 -9.29 -4.12 7.12
CA GLU A 129 -9.91 -5.42 6.80
C GLU A 129 -8.87 -6.54 6.72
N THR A 130 -7.72 -6.29 6.08
CA THR A 130 -6.65 -7.28 5.95
C THR A 130 -5.99 -7.58 7.29
N LYS A 131 -5.84 -6.58 8.15
CA LYS A 131 -5.37 -6.75 9.53
C LYS A 131 -6.36 -7.50 10.41
N GLU A 132 -7.65 -7.22 10.26
CA GLU A 132 -8.69 -7.93 11.01
C GLU A 132 -8.73 -9.42 10.65
N LEU A 133 -8.62 -9.76 9.37
CA LEU A 133 -8.53 -11.15 8.95
C LEU A 133 -7.29 -11.84 9.52
N PHE A 134 -6.14 -11.16 9.54
CA PHE A 134 -4.93 -11.68 10.19
C PHE A 134 -5.20 -12.00 11.68
N ARG A 135 -5.83 -11.07 12.38
CA ARG A 135 -6.19 -11.24 13.80
C ARG A 135 -7.11 -12.47 14.02
N LEU A 136 -8.08 -12.66 13.14
CA LEU A 136 -9.00 -13.80 13.21
C LEU A 136 -8.33 -15.14 12.89
N LEU A 137 -7.35 -15.14 11.97
CA LEU A 137 -6.63 -16.36 11.58
C LEU A 137 -5.50 -16.72 12.55
N GLN A 138 -4.94 -15.77 13.27
CA GLN A 138 -3.77 -15.94 14.13
C GLN A 138 -3.91 -17.08 15.15
N PRO A 139 -5.05 -17.27 15.84
CA PRO A 139 -5.22 -18.39 16.78
C PRO A 139 -5.13 -19.78 16.14
N TYR A 140 -5.31 -19.87 14.83
CA TYR A 140 -5.30 -21.14 14.08
C TYR A 140 -3.94 -21.49 13.47
N GLY A 141 -2.94 -20.62 13.66
CA GLY A 141 -1.57 -20.84 13.20
C GLY A 141 -1.30 -20.23 11.82
N VAL A 142 -1.11 -18.90 11.78
CA VAL A 142 -0.60 -18.21 10.60
C VAL A 142 0.89 -18.47 10.45
N GLN A 143 1.27 -19.16 9.37
CA GLN A 143 2.66 -19.50 9.07
C GLN A 143 3.37 -18.36 8.35
N GLN A 144 2.67 -17.67 7.44
CA GLN A 144 3.17 -16.52 6.70
C GLN A 144 2.04 -15.50 6.46
N PHE A 145 2.41 -14.22 6.48
CA PHE A 145 1.53 -13.12 6.19
C PHE A 145 2.27 -12.05 5.41
N VAL A 146 1.73 -11.64 4.26
CA VAL A 146 2.33 -10.64 3.38
C VAL A 146 1.26 -9.66 2.91
N ARG A 147 1.62 -8.39 2.85
CA ARG A 147 0.77 -7.30 2.32
C ARG A 147 1.48 -6.58 1.19
N SER A 148 0.73 -6.20 0.17
CA SER A 148 1.28 -5.51 -1.01
C SER A 148 1.59 -4.03 -0.77
N GLY A 149 1.01 -3.40 0.25
CA GLY A 149 0.84 -1.97 0.27
C GLY A 149 -0.34 -1.54 -0.61
N ILE A 150 -0.76 -0.28 -0.48
CA ILE A 150 -1.96 0.19 -1.17
C ILE A 150 -1.71 0.63 -2.61
N VAL A 151 -2.74 0.45 -3.44
CA VAL A 151 -2.97 1.20 -4.66
C VAL A 151 -4.15 2.15 -4.43
N ALA A 152 -4.13 3.33 -5.04
CA ALA A 152 -5.13 4.35 -4.78
C ALA A 152 -5.47 5.16 -6.03
N ILE A 153 -6.73 5.56 -6.14
CA ILE A 153 -7.22 6.52 -7.13
C ILE A 153 -8.05 7.60 -6.45
N ILE A 154 -8.00 8.82 -6.97
CA ILE A 154 -8.77 9.94 -6.42
C ILE A 154 -10.28 9.79 -6.68
N LYS A 155 -11.10 10.19 -5.71
CA LYS A 155 -12.57 10.18 -5.83
C LYS A 155 -13.12 11.30 -6.70
N SER A 156 -12.39 12.42 -6.82
CA SER A 156 -12.80 13.58 -7.63
C SER A 156 -12.15 13.54 -9.01
N ARG A 157 -12.76 14.25 -9.99
CA ARG A 157 -12.26 14.31 -11.39
C ARG A 157 -11.07 15.28 -11.59
N ARG A 158 -10.24 15.54 -10.58
CA ARG A 158 -9.19 16.56 -10.60
C ARG A 158 -7.77 16.02 -10.71
N GLU A 159 -7.56 14.95 -11.43
CA GLU A 159 -6.22 14.55 -11.88
C GLU A 159 -6.02 14.88 -13.35
#